data_bfdb6c4f14d1918181936251acc7ab69
#
_entry.id   bfdb6c4f14d1918181936251acc7ab69
#
_cell.length_a   1.000
_cell.length_b   1.000
_cell.length_c   1.000
_cell.angle_alpha   90.00
_cell.angle_beta   90.00
_cell.angle_gamma   90.00
#
_symmetry.space_group_name_H-M   'P 1'
#
loop_
_entity.id
_entity.type
_entity.pdbx_description
1 polymer ?
#
loop_
_entity_poly.entity_id
_entity_poly.type
_entity_poly.pdbx_seq_one_letter_code
_entity_poly.pdbx_strand_id
1 'polypeptide(L)'
;ARRRDLRVVPGSRVGGLQGDSSRPPSPPCTPRLPRPRRRHRRIEKTNQDLTVHREPARYTREFYNLYAAYIDQRHGDGDMYPPSEEQFTNFLTCDWADTHFYCFRQGETLLAVAVTDQLEDGLSAVYTFFDPQLPERSLGVMALLWQIRHCQHLELPYLYLGYWIHQCQKMEYKSQYRPLEILRSGAWKEFDPD
;
A
#
# COMPACT_ATOMS: atom_id res chain seq x y z
N ALA A 1 13.10 17.08 8.90
CA ALA A 1 13.31 16.07 7.85
C ALA A 1 12.38 16.40 6.68
N ARG A 2 12.87 16.33 5.43
CA ARG A 2 12.02 16.60 4.26
C ARG A 2 11.15 15.37 3.97
N ARG A 3 9.84 15.57 3.84
CA ARG A 3 8.89 14.55 3.38
C ARG A 3 9.12 14.28 1.88
N ARG A 4 9.04 13.03 1.44
CA ARG A 4 9.16 12.62 0.04
C ARG A 4 8.18 11.51 -0.25
N ASP A 5 7.54 11.55 -1.40
CA ASP A 5 6.62 10.50 -1.82
C ASP A 5 7.36 9.31 -2.43
N LEU A 6 6.82 8.13 -2.19
CA LEU A 6 7.30 6.86 -2.75
C LEU A 6 6.19 6.17 -3.54
N ARG A 7 6.60 5.50 -4.63
CA ARG A 7 5.73 4.54 -5.33
C ARG A 7 6.50 3.28 -5.71
N VAL A 8 5.80 2.16 -5.72
CA VAL A 8 6.27 0.90 -6.29
C VAL A 8 5.79 0.82 -7.74
N VAL A 9 6.63 0.32 -8.62
CA VAL A 9 6.29 0.07 -10.01
C VAL A 9 6.05 -1.44 -10.18
N PRO A 10 4.80 -1.93 -10.10
CA PRO A 10 4.49 -3.36 -10.14
C PRO A 10 4.51 -3.95 -11.55
N GLY A 11 5.47 -3.66 -12.31
CA GLY A 11 5.63 -4.16 -13.67
C GLY A 11 6.07 -3.04 -14.58
N SER A 12 7.32 -3.10 -15.03
CA SER A 12 7.86 -2.09 -15.92
C SER A 12 7.21 -2.23 -17.31
N ARG A 13 6.16 -1.46 -17.57
CA ARG A 13 6.04 -0.89 -18.91
C ARG A 13 7.05 0.24 -18.94
N VAL A 14 8.13 0.05 -19.67
CA VAL A 14 8.96 1.16 -20.11
C VAL A 14 8.06 1.99 -21.03
N GLY A 15 7.48 3.05 -20.46
CA GLY A 15 6.75 4.05 -21.24
C GLY A 15 7.71 4.59 -22.30
N GLY A 16 7.38 4.37 -23.57
CA GLY A 16 8.13 4.91 -24.67
C GLY A 16 8.18 6.42 -24.55
N LEU A 17 9.37 6.96 -24.34
CA LEU A 17 9.68 8.31 -24.74
C LEU A 17 9.36 8.40 -26.24
N GLN A 18 8.55 9.39 -26.62
CA GLN A 18 8.39 9.77 -28.02
C GLN A 18 9.79 10.08 -28.57
N GLY A 19 10.32 9.15 -29.32
CA GLY A 19 11.63 9.25 -29.96
C GLY A 19 11.61 8.46 -31.24
N ASP A 20 11.73 9.19 -32.35
CA ASP A 20 12.17 8.73 -33.64
C ASP A 20 11.47 7.50 -34.24
N SER A 21 10.62 7.76 -35.24
CA SER A 21 9.83 6.79 -36.01
C SER A 21 10.64 5.87 -36.94
N SER A 22 11.96 5.83 -36.84
CA SER A 22 12.87 5.04 -37.73
C SER A 22 13.44 3.77 -37.08
N ARG A 23 13.10 3.48 -35.79
CA ARG A 23 13.59 2.28 -35.09
C ARG A 23 12.49 1.22 -35.01
N PRO A 24 12.75 -0.04 -35.38
CA PRO A 24 11.77 -1.10 -35.20
C PRO A 24 11.39 -1.22 -33.72
N PRO A 25 10.11 -1.49 -33.42
CA PRO A 25 9.67 -1.61 -32.02
C PRO A 25 10.49 -2.71 -31.35
N SER A 26 11.11 -2.36 -30.23
CA SER A 26 11.74 -3.34 -29.36
C SER A 26 10.69 -4.38 -28.93
N PRO A 27 11.04 -5.69 -28.86
CA PRO A 27 10.10 -6.69 -28.43
C PRO A 27 9.54 -6.30 -27.05
N PRO A 28 8.26 -6.59 -26.78
CA PRO A 28 7.64 -6.23 -25.50
C PRO A 28 8.46 -6.85 -24.39
N CYS A 29 9.11 -6.01 -23.58
CA CYS A 29 9.73 -6.44 -22.35
C CYS A 29 8.63 -7.01 -21.47
N THR A 30 8.62 -8.32 -21.29
CA THR A 30 7.79 -8.96 -20.26
C THR A 30 8.06 -8.26 -18.94
N PRO A 31 7.03 -7.78 -18.25
CA PRO A 31 7.20 -7.09 -16.97
C PRO A 31 7.98 -8.01 -16.03
N ARG A 32 9.18 -7.61 -15.63
CA ARG A 32 9.86 -8.32 -14.53
C ARG A 32 9.07 -8.05 -13.28
N LEU A 33 8.25 -9.02 -12.89
CA LEU A 33 7.62 -9.05 -11.58
C LEU A 33 8.69 -8.79 -10.52
N PRO A 34 8.44 -7.89 -9.55
CA PRO A 34 9.32 -7.73 -8.39
C PRO A 34 9.52 -9.12 -7.80
N ARG A 35 10.76 -9.61 -7.74
CA ARG A 35 11.02 -10.93 -7.12
C ARG A 35 10.73 -10.77 -5.63
N PRO A 36 9.69 -11.43 -5.09
CA PRO A 36 9.37 -11.32 -3.68
C PRO A 36 10.57 -11.86 -2.89
N ARG A 37 11.07 -11.07 -1.94
CA ARG A 37 12.13 -11.49 -1.03
C ARG A 37 11.67 -12.74 -0.26
N ARG A 38 12.59 -13.56 0.23
CA ARG A 38 12.28 -14.76 1.04
C ARG A 38 11.29 -14.45 2.18
N ARG A 39 11.47 -13.27 2.83
CA ARG A 39 10.57 -12.78 3.88
C ARG A 39 9.13 -12.57 3.36
N HIS A 40 8.96 -11.94 2.19
CA HIS A 40 7.64 -11.67 1.61
C HIS A 40 6.89 -12.97 1.31
N ARG A 41 7.56 -13.95 0.68
CA ARG A 41 6.97 -15.28 0.41
C ARG A 41 6.54 -16.01 1.69
N ARG A 42 7.30 -15.85 2.80
CA ARG A 42 6.92 -16.41 4.09
C ARG A 42 5.65 -15.76 4.62
N ILE A 43 5.56 -14.42 4.57
CA ILE A 43 4.38 -13.67 5.02
C ILE A 43 3.14 -14.08 4.22
N GLU A 44 3.26 -14.16 2.90
CA GLU A 44 2.17 -14.63 2.04
C GLU A 44 1.73 -16.04 2.39
N LYS A 45 2.68 -16.94 2.62
CA LYS A 45 2.38 -18.32 3.04
C LYS A 45 1.65 -18.37 4.39
N THR A 46 2.06 -17.54 5.36
CA THR A 46 1.43 -17.49 6.69
C THR A 46 -0.01 -16.99 6.61
N ASN A 47 -0.37 -16.23 5.56
CA ASN A 47 -1.68 -15.60 5.38
C ASN A 47 -2.51 -16.17 4.22
N GLN A 48 -2.24 -17.43 3.82
CA GLN A 48 -2.98 -18.08 2.72
C GLN A 48 -4.45 -18.36 3.04
N ASP A 49 -4.80 -18.34 4.32
CA ASP A 49 -6.14 -18.51 4.86
C ASP A 49 -7.00 -17.25 4.82
N LEU A 50 -6.43 -16.12 4.40
CA LEU A 50 -7.14 -14.87 4.29
C LEU A 50 -7.88 -14.75 2.96
N THR A 51 -9.15 -14.34 3.04
CA THR A 51 -9.90 -13.82 1.90
C THR A 51 -9.85 -12.31 1.90
N VAL A 52 -9.89 -11.69 0.70
CA VAL A 52 -9.89 -10.23 0.57
C VAL A 52 -11.12 -9.78 -0.21
N HIS A 53 -11.89 -8.88 0.39
CA HIS A 53 -13.10 -8.31 -0.20
C HIS A 53 -12.96 -6.80 -0.32
N ARG A 54 -13.42 -6.25 -1.45
CA ARG A 54 -13.54 -4.81 -1.64
C ARG A 54 -14.87 -4.34 -1.08
N GLU A 55 -14.83 -3.38 -0.19
CA GLU A 55 -16.00 -2.74 0.40
C GLU A 55 -15.94 -1.21 0.23
N PRO A 56 -17.09 -0.54 0.19
CA PRO A 56 -17.12 0.93 0.21
C PRO A 56 -16.45 1.46 1.48
N ALA A 57 -15.70 2.56 1.34
CA ALA A 57 -15.12 3.27 2.49
C ALA A 57 -16.24 3.95 3.28
N ARG A 58 -16.66 3.33 4.38
CA ARG A 58 -17.73 3.81 5.25
C ARG A 58 -17.48 3.46 6.69
N TYR A 59 -18.11 4.21 7.59
CA TYR A 59 -18.11 3.83 8.99
C TYR A 59 -18.98 2.58 9.22
N THR A 60 -18.41 1.61 9.92
CA THR A 60 -19.14 0.53 10.59
C THR A 60 -18.54 0.30 11.97
N ARG A 61 -19.31 -0.24 12.89
CA ARG A 61 -18.81 -0.57 14.24
C ARG A 61 -17.64 -1.57 14.16
N GLU A 62 -17.70 -2.53 13.26
CA GLU A 62 -16.63 -3.52 13.06
C GLU A 62 -15.32 -2.85 12.63
N PHE A 63 -15.36 -1.98 11.60
CA PHE A 63 -14.18 -1.27 11.13
C PHE A 63 -13.61 -0.35 12.20
N TYR A 64 -14.48 0.39 12.91
CA TYR A 64 -14.05 1.27 13.98
C TYR A 64 -13.40 0.53 15.13
N ASN A 65 -13.96 -0.60 15.58
CA ASN A 65 -13.39 -1.40 16.66
C ASN A 65 -11.97 -1.89 16.30
N LEU A 66 -11.76 -2.37 15.09
CA LEU A 66 -10.44 -2.78 14.62
C LEU A 66 -9.46 -1.60 14.56
N TYR A 67 -9.91 -0.45 14.05
CA TYR A 67 -9.13 0.77 13.98
C TYR A 67 -8.73 1.27 15.38
N ALA A 68 -9.68 1.33 16.31
CA ALA A 68 -9.44 1.77 17.67
C ALA A 68 -8.42 0.87 18.39
N ALA A 69 -8.57 -0.45 18.31
CA ALA A 69 -7.61 -1.40 18.86
C ALA A 69 -6.20 -1.22 18.26
N TYR A 70 -6.13 -0.96 16.95
CA TYR A 70 -4.86 -0.70 16.28
C TYR A 70 -4.20 0.60 16.77
N ILE A 71 -4.96 1.71 16.89
CA ILE A 71 -4.44 2.99 17.38
C ILE A 71 -3.95 2.85 18.82
N ASP A 72 -4.76 2.26 19.70
CA ASP A 72 -4.42 2.08 21.13
C ASP A 72 -3.08 1.36 21.30
N GLN A 73 -2.84 0.29 20.56
CA GLN A 73 -1.67 -0.56 20.77
C GLN A 73 -0.44 -0.15 19.98
N ARG A 74 -0.62 0.50 18.83
CA ARG A 74 0.49 0.82 17.90
C ARG A 74 0.81 2.30 17.81
N HIS A 75 -0.11 3.17 18.21
CA HIS A 75 0.00 4.62 18.04
C HIS A 75 -0.44 5.41 19.29
N GLY A 76 -0.42 4.80 20.45
CA GLY A 76 -0.78 5.45 21.72
C GLY A 76 0.09 6.67 22.10
N ASP A 77 1.22 6.85 21.40
CA ASP A 77 2.15 7.97 21.52
C ASP A 77 2.00 9.02 20.39
N GLY A 78 1.05 8.85 19.47
CA GLY A 78 0.89 9.67 18.29
C GLY A 78 -0.33 10.59 18.29
N ASP A 79 -0.39 11.49 17.32
CA ASP A 79 -1.47 12.49 17.15
C ASP A 79 -2.85 11.87 16.87
N MET A 80 -2.90 10.58 16.54
CA MET A 80 -4.14 9.85 16.29
C MET A 80 -4.75 9.24 17.57
N TYR A 81 -4.08 9.37 18.70
CA TYR A 81 -4.57 8.88 20.00
C TYR A 81 -5.17 10.03 20.83
N PRO A 82 -6.31 9.86 21.51
CA PRO A 82 -7.16 8.65 21.52
C PRO A 82 -8.01 8.52 20.23
N PRO A 83 -8.33 7.29 19.80
CA PRO A 83 -9.16 7.08 18.62
C PRO A 83 -10.58 7.60 18.83
N SER A 84 -11.18 8.23 17.80
CA SER A 84 -12.57 8.67 17.81
C SER A 84 -13.29 8.30 16.51
N GLU A 85 -14.62 8.17 16.59
CA GLU A 85 -15.45 7.90 15.41
C GLU A 85 -15.40 9.05 14.40
N GLU A 86 -15.33 10.28 14.89
CA GLU A 86 -15.18 11.47 14.05
C GLU A 86 -13.86 11.46 13.28
N GLN A 87 -12.75 11.15 13.97
CA GLN A 87 -11.43 11.03 13.33
C GLN A 87 -11.41 9.91 12.29
N PHE A 88 -11.99 8.74 12.61
CA PHE A 88 -12.12 7.63 11.68
C PHE A 88 -12.86 8.08 10.41
N THR A 89 -14.03 8.70 10.57
CA THR A 89 -14.87 9.12 9.45
C THR A 89 -14.18 10.18 8.60
N ASN A 90 -13.66 11.25 9.23
CA ASN A 90 -13.03 12.35 8.52
C ASN A 90 -11.74 11.95 7.78
N PHE A 91 -11.01 10.97 8.30
CA PHE A 91 -9.73 10.56 7.72
C PHE A 91 -9.85 9.43 6.71
N LEU A 92 -10.77 8.47 6.91
CA LEU A 92 -10.81 7.23 6.14
C LEU A 92 -11.99 7.12 5.17
N THR A 93 -13.01 8.00 5.28
CA THR A 93 -14.25 7.92 4.49
C THR A 93 -14.54 9.23 3.75
N CYS A 94 -13.55 9.74 2.99
CA CYS A 94 -13.69 10.99 2.26
C CYS A 94 -14.47 10.82 0.95
N ASP A 95 -15.30 11.82 0.59
CA ASP A 95 -16.13 11.81 -0.62
C ASP A 95 -15.41 12.37 -1.86
N TRP A 96 -14.22 12.96 -1.69
CA TRP A 96 -13.48 13.61 -2.78
C TRP A 96 -12.55 12.67 -3.56
N ALA A 97 -12.38 11.43 -3.08
CA ALA A 97 -11.55 10.41 -3.73
C ALA A 97 -12.36 9.12 -3.91
N ASP A 98 -11.99 8.30 -4.91
CA ASP A 98 -12.55 6.96 -5.10
C ASP A 98 -11.89 5.99 -4.13
N THR A 99 -12.27 6.09 -2.85
CA THR A 99 -11.69 5.35 -1.74
C THR A 99 -12.43 4.04 -1.49
N HIS A 100 -11.67 2.96 -1.34
CA HIS A 100 -12.17 1.63 -1.03
C HIS A 100 -11.46 1.02 0.15
N PHE A 101 -12.17 0.16 0.88
CA PHE A 101 -11.61 -0.70 1.91
C PHE A 101 -11.39 -2.10 1.34
N TYR A 102 -10.14 -2.55 1.32
CA TYR A 102 -9.83 -3.96 1.08
C TYR A 102 -9.73 -4.66 2.41
N CYS A 103 -10.73 -5.50 2.69
CA CYS A 103 -10.95 -6.16 3.97
C CYS A 103 -10.37 -7.56 3.95
N PHE A 104 -9.38 -7.82 4.79
CA PHE A 104 -8.73 -9.10 4.94
C PHE A 104 -9.40 -9.88 6.07
N ARG A 105 -10.03 -11.01 5.73
CA ARG A 105 -10.79 -11.84 6.67
C ARG A 105 -10.25 -13.25 6.77
N GLN A 106 -10.30 -13.78 7.99
CA GLN A 106 -10.17 -15.21 8.27
C GLN A 106 -11.57 -15.75 8.63
N GLY A 107 -12.22 -16.44 7.68
CA GLY A 107 -13.65 -16.72 7.81
C GLY A 107 -14.43 -15.42 7.96
N GLU A 108 -15.24 -15.32 9.02
CA GLU A 108 -16.02 -14.12 9.31
C GLU A 108 -15.23 -13.02 10.04
N THR A 109 -14.05 -13.33 10.55
CA THR A 109 -13.27 -12.40 11.40
C THR A 109 -12.47 -11.43 10.54
N LEU A 110 -12.70 -10.14 10.71
CA LEU A 110 -11.92 -9.07 10.07
C LEU A 110 -10.57 -8.90 10.79
N LEU A 111 -9.47 -9.09 10.06
CA LEU A 111 -8.12 -9.00 10.62
C LEU A 111 -7.34 -7.77 10.16
N ALA A 112 -7.62 -7.26 8.97
CA ALA A 112 -6.98 -6.04 8.48
C ALA A 112 -7.87 -5.31 7.46
N VAL A 113 -7.67 -4.01 7.35
CA VAL A 113 -8.26 -3.16 6.32
C VAL A 113 -7.16 -2.32 5.68
N ALA A 114 -7.05 -2.40 4.35
CA ALA A 114 -6.23 -1.49 3.57
C ALA A 114 -7.13 -0.43 2.93
N VAL A 115 -7.01 0.79 3.40
CA VAL A 115 -7.69 1.97 2.82
C VAL A 115 -6.90 2.39 1.60
N THR A 116 -7.57 2.41 0.44
CA THR A 116 -6.90 2.55 -0.84
C THR A 116 -7.71 3.46 -1.75
N ASP A 117 -7.06 4.48 -2.30
CA ASP A 117 -7.67 5.30 -3.34
C ASP A 117 -7.37 4.73 -4.72
N GLN A 118 -8.39 4.69 -5.57
CA GLN A 118 -8.26 4.38 -6.99
C GLN A 118 -7.86 5.65 -7.72
N LEU A 119 -6.73 5.62 -8.40
CA LEU A 119 -6.23 6.69 -9.25
C LEU A 119 -6.30 6.26 -10.72
N GLU A 120 -6.17 7.22 -11.64
CA GLU A 120 -6.17 6.96 -13.08
C GLU A 120 -5.05 6.00 -13.51
N ASP A 121 -3.87 6.14 -12.91
CA ASP A 121 -2.65 5.40 -13.26
C ASP A 121 -2.17 4.46 -12.16
N GLY A 122 -2.95 4.23 -11.09
CA GLY A 122 -2.48 3.40 -10.00
C GLY A 122 -3.43 3.29 -8.82
N LEU A 123 -2.94 2.68 -7.76
CA LEU A 123 -3.57 2.68 -6.46
C LEU A 123 -2.72 3.50 -5.49
N SER A 124 -3.38 4.16 -4.53
CA SER A 124 -2.70 4.83 -3.42
C SER A 124 -2.98 4.09 -2.12
N ALA A 125 -1.94 3.57 -1.48
CA ALA A 125 -2.01 2.96 -0.16
C ALA A 125 -2.10 4.06 0.91
N VAL A 126 -3.32 4.53 1.19
CA VAL A 126 -3.58 5.67 2.09
C VAL A 126 -3.28 5.30 3.53
N TYR A 127 -3.88 4.21 4.00
CA TYR A 127 -3.73 3.76 5.37
C TYR A 127 -3.98 2.26 5.49
N THR A 128 -3.39 1.63 6.50
CA THR A 128 -3.68 0.22 6.82
C THR A 128 -3.77 0.08 8.33
N PHE A 129 -4.88 -0.47 8.81
CA PHE A 129 -5.06 -0.85 10.20
C PHE A 129 -5.41 -2.33 10.31
N PHE A 130 -4.98 -2.97 11.37
CA PHE A 130 -5.05 -4.43 11.49
C PHE A 130 -5.04 -4.86 12.96
N ASP A 131 -5.41 -6.12 13.19
CA ASP A 131 -5.38 -6.72 14.52
C ASP A 131 -3.95 -6.73 15.08
N PRO A 132 -3.68 -5.92 16.12
CA PRO A 132 -2.35 -5.81 16.70
C PRO A 132 -1.95 -7.03 17.55
N GLN A 133 -2.89 -7.94 17.83
CA GLN A 133 -2.67 -9.16 18.64
C GLN A 133 -2.00 -10.29 17.82
N LEU A 134 -1.87 -10.12 16.50
CA LEU A 134 -1.34 -11.13 15.58
C LEU A 134 -0.02 -10.67 14.91
N PRO A 135 1.03 -10.31 15.68
CA PRO A 135 2.27 -9.76 15.15
C PRO A 135 3.01 -10.73 14.21
N GLU A 136 2.85 -12.05 14.41
CA GLU A 136 3.47 -13.12 13.60
C GLU A 136 2.94 -13.12 12.16
N ARG A 137 1.72 -12.66 11.92
CA ARG A 137 1.11 -12.56 10.59
C ARG A 137 1.68 -11.42 9.76
N SER A 138 2.26 -10.40 10.38
CA SER A 138 2.76 -9.20 9.66
C SER A 138 1.72 -8.60 8.71
N LEU A 139 0.48 -8.43 9.19
CA LEU A 139 -0.70 -8.06 8.39
C LEU A 139 -0.53 -6.77 7.59
N GLY A 140 0.15 -5.75 8.13
CA GLY A 140 0.44 -4.52 7.38
C GLY A 140 1.32 -4.75 6.15
N VAL A 141 2.33 -5.64 6.26
CA VAL A 141 3.16 -6.03 5.11
C VAL A 141 2.36 -6.90 4.15
N MET A 142 1.54 -7.82 4.65
CA MET A 142 0.66 -8.65 3.83
C MET A 142 -0.29 -7.80 2.99
N ALA A 143 -0.94 -6.80 3.60
CA ALA A 143 -1.83 -5.88 2.91
C ALA A 143 -1.12 -5.14 1.76
N LEU A 144 0.10 -4.68 1.99
CA LEU A 144 0.88 -3.99 0.96
C LEU A 144 1.32 -4.93 -0.17
N LEU A 145 1.76 -6.16 0.14
CA LEU A 145 2.08 -7.16 -0.88
C LEU A 145 0.85 -7.51 -1.72
N TRP A 146 -0.31 -7.61 -1.10
CA TRP A 146 -1.57 -7.83 -1.80
C TRP A 146 -1.92 -6.67 -2.73
N GLN A 147 -1.81 -5.42 -2.27
CA GLN A 147 -2.04 -4.22 -3.11
C GLN A 147 -1.11 -4.17 -4.32
N ILE A 148 0.19 -4.53 -4.16
CA ILE A 148 1.14 -4.64 -5.27
C ILE A 148 0.64 -5.66 -6.31
N ARG A 149 0.20 -6.84 -5.88
CA ARG A 149 -0.34 -7.87 -6.77
C ARG A 149 -1.66 -7.44 -7.40
N HIS A 150 -2.48 -6.73 -6.65
CA HIS A 150 -3.75 -6.21 -7.15
C HIS A 150 -3.54 -5.18 -8.26
N CYS A 151 -2.57 -4.26 -8.12
CA CYS A 151 -2.15 -3.38 -9.21
C CYS A 151 -1.73 -4.17 -10.46
N GLN A 152 -0.95 -5.25 -10.27
CA GLN A 152 -0.54 -6.11 -11.39
C GLN A 152 -1.73 -6.77 -12.08
N HIS A 153 -2.69 -7.27 -11.30
CA HIS A 153 -3.91 -7.89 -11.81
C HIS A 153 -4.80 -6.89 -12.58
N LEU A 154 -4.86 -5.64 -12.11
CA LEU A 154 -5.58 -4.54 -12.76
C LEU A 154 -4.77 -3.88 -13.90
N GLU A 155 -3.55 -4.36 -14.19
CA GLU A 155 -2.63 -3.77 -15.16
C GLU A 155 -2.28 -2.30 -14.87
N LEU A 156 -2.39 -1.88 -13.61
CA LEU A 156 -2.02 -0.53 -13.18
C LEU A 156 -0.51 -0.40 -13.00
N PRO A 157 0.12 0.65 -13.54
CA PRO A 157 1.56 0.80 -13.52
C PRO A 157 2.13 1.16 -12.15
N TYR A 158 1.33 1.71 -11.22
CA TYR A 158 1.86 2.23 -9.97
C TYR A 158 1.05 1.84 -8.73
N LEU A 159 1.77 1.63 -7.62
CA LEU A 159 1.23 1.66 -6.27
C LEU A 159 1.95 2.78 -5.50
N TYR A 160 1.23 3.84 -5.18
CA TYR A 160 1.74 4.97 -4.40
C TYR A 160 1.73 4.61 -2.92
N LEU A 161 2.90 4.73 -2.27
CA LEU A 161 3.07 4.40 -0.84
C LEU A 161 2.92 5.61 0.08
N GLY A 162 2.68 6.79 -0.49
CA GLY A 162 2.64 8.05 0.23
C GLY A 162 4.01 8.49 0.77
N TYR A 163 4.00 9.30 1.80
CA TYR A 163 5.22 9.93 2.33
C TYR A 163 6.25 8.94 2.87
N TRP A 164 7.51 9.30 2.63
CA TRP A 164 8.65 8.66 3.25
C TRP A 164 9.57 9.72 3.87
N ILE A 165 9.95 9.50 5.10
CA ILE A 165 10.86 10.37 5.85
C ILE A 165 12.11 9.55 6.14
N HIS A 166 13.25 10.02 5.64
CA HIS A 166 14.54 9.41 5.95
C HIS A 166 14.76 9.43 7.48
N GLN A 167 15.29 8.35 8.05
CA GLN A 167 15.50 8.15 9.48
C GLN A 167 14.22 8.00 10.33
N CYS A 168 13.05 7.84 9.72
CA CYS A 168 11.84 7.44 10.43
C CYS A 168 11.70 5.91 10.44
N GLN A 169 11.98 5.28 11.57
CA GLN A 169 11.93 3.83 11.72
C GLN A 169 10.56 3.24 11.35
N LYS A 170 9.47 3.94 11.69
CA LYS A 170 8.10 3.53 11.35
C LYS A 170 7.83 3.50 9.83
N MET A 171 8.67 4.17 9.01
CA MET A 171 8.54 4.24 7.55
C MET A 171 9.61 3.47 6.77
N GLU A 172 10.62 2.92 7.45
CA GLU A 172 11.75 2.23 6.83
C GLU A 172 11.32 1.06 5.95
N TYR A 173 10.26 0.34 6.34
CA TYR A 173 9.74 -0.80 5.57
C TYR A 173 9.37 -0.44 4.13
N LYS A 174 8.97 0.82 3.85
CA LYS A 174 8.61 1.29 2.51
C LYS A 174 9.79 1.23 1.54
N SER A 175 11.01 1.41 2.04
CA SER A 175 12.24 1.36 1.24
C SER A 175 12.65 -0.05 0.82
N GLN A 176 11.93 -1.10 1.25
CA GLN A 176 12.30 -2.51 1.00
C GLN A 176 11.70 -3.09 -0.28
N TYR A 177 10.77 -2.39 -0.92
CA TYR A 177 10.12 -2.85 -2.16
C TYR A 177 10.95 -2.43 -3.38
N ARG A 178 10.90 -3.24 -4.44
CA ARG A 178 11.62 -2.98 -5.70
C ARG A 178 10.79 -3.49 -6.89
N PRO A 179 10.76 -2.80 -8.03
CA PRO A 179 11.34 -1.47 -8.26
C PRO A 179 10.61 -0.41 -7.41
N LEU A 180 11.33 0.58 -6.94
CA LEU A 180 10.80 1.68 -6.12
C LEU A 180 11.27 3.01 -6.69
N GLU A 181 10.38 3.96 -6.79
CA GLU A 181 10.68 5.32 -7.21
C GLU A 181 10.38 6.33 -6.11
N ILE A 182 11.11 7.41 -6.12
CA ILE A 182 10.95 8.54 -5.20
C ILE A 182 10.74 9.84 -5.97
N LEU A 183 9.79 10.64 -5.53
CA LEU A 183 9.57 11.97 -6.07
C LEU A 183 10.63 12.94 -5.54
N ARG A 184 11.51 13.43 -6.41
CA ARG A 184 12.55 14.42 -6.10
C ARG A 184 12.47 15.57 -7.09
N SER A 185 12.31 16.79 -6.58
CA SER A 185 12.29 18.02 -7.41
C SER A 185 11.27 17.97 -8.56
N GLY A 186 10.08 17.43 -8.30
CA GLY A 186 9.00 17.34 -9.28
C GLY A 186 9.11 16.19 -10.29
N ALA A 187 10.11 15.32 -10.17
CA ALA A 187 10.30 14.17 -11.05
C ALA A 187 10.44 12.87 -10.26
N TRP A 188 9.83 11.79 -10.78
CA TRP A 188 10.02 10.44 -10.26
C TRP A 188 11.37 9.90 -10.71
N LYS A 189 12.13 9.35 -9.76
CA LYS A 189 13.46 8.76 -9.98
C LYS A 189 13.54 7.44 -9.26
N GLU A 190 14.32 6.50 -9.80
CA GLU A 190 14.62 5.25 -9.10
C GLU A 190 15.16 5.53 -7.69
N PHE A 191 14.65 4.80 -6.73
CA PHE A 191 15.06 4.95 -5.34
C PHE A 191 16.38 4.22 -5.11
N ASP A 192 17.43 5.01 -4.83
CA ASP A 192 18.71 4.53 -4.35
C ASP A 192 18.78 4.76 -2.83
N PRO A 193 19.07 3.73 -2.04
CA PRO A 193 19.10 3.83 -0.58
C PRO A 193 20.34 4.54 -0.02
N ASP A 194 21.30 4.98 -0.84
CA ASP A 194 22.55 5.66 -0.40
C ASP A 194 22.32 7.03 0.27
#